data_e71bdca3a30a674b47bf8c8701662cb5
#
_entry.id   e71bdca3a30a674b47bf8c8701662cb5
#
_cell.length_a   1.000
_cell.length_b   1.000
_cell.length_c   1.000
_cell.angle_alpha   90.00
_cell.angle_beta   90.00
_cell.angle_gamma   90.00
#
_symmetry.space_group_name_H-M   'P 1'
#
loop_
_entity.id
_entity.type
_entity.pdbx_description
1 polymer ?
#
loop_
_entity_poly.entity_id
_entity_poly.type
_entity_poly.pdbx_seq_one_letter_code
_entity_poly.pdbx_strand_id
1 'polypeptide(L)'
;ISVSETEIKEFYDKNKESRYAKYDWRSKDWPGGFGQQVLGDTWISHHGNHGKESTRGVINEAMKNHPILEGVDDIWGQTDVYGIVHLSADTKVLVYGQVLEGMKATDKPVVGKKNEPMMPLVWIRDYIGETGKSNRIICTTMGASVDLESEGLRRLLVNSCYWGLGLEKQITAKHNVDYVGEYKPTFFG
;
A
#
# COMPACT_ATOMS: atom_id res chain seq x y z
N ILE A 1 -16.48 -18.50 -21.04
CA ILE A 1 -16.33 -17.53 -22.15
C ILE A 1 -14.83 -17.30 -22.28
N SER A 2 -14.23 -17.76 -23.38
CA SER A 2 -12.83 -17.47 -23.70
C SER A 2 -12.81 -16.22 -24.59
N VAL A 3 -12.02 -15.25 -24.21
CA VAL A 3 -11.77 -14.04 -25.01
C VAL A 3 -10.45 -14.28 -25.74
N SER A 4 -10.42 -14.08 -27.05
CA SER A 4 -9.21 -14.26 -27.84
C SER A 4 -8.22 -13.11 -27.67
N GLU A 5 -6.93 -13.36 -27.90
CA GLU A 5 -5.90 -12.30 -27.86
C GLU A 5 -6.19 -11.17 -28.85
N THR A 6 -6.82 -11.48 -29.99
CA THR A 6 -7.23 -10.49 -30.99
C THR A 6 -8.31 -9.57 -30.43
N GLU A 7 -9.33 -10.11 -29.77
CA GLU A 7 -10.40 -9.31 -29.15
C GLU A 7 -9.86 -8.44 -28.01
N ILE A 8 -8.91 -8.96 -27.21
CA ILE A 8 -8.22 -8.17 -26.17
C ILE A 8 -7.46 -7.01 -26.80
N LYS A 9 -6.71 -7.29 -27.87
CA LYS A 9 -5.92 -6.26 -28.57
C LYS A 9 -6.80 -5.20 -29.21
N GLU A 10 -7.87 -5.61 -29.92
CA GLU A 10 -8.82 -4.67 -30.53
C GLU A 10 -9.50 -3.80 -29.48
N PHE A 11 -9.92 -4.39 -28.36
CA PHE A 11 -10.49 -3.63 -27.24
C PHE A 11 -9.49 -2.64 -26.67
N TYR A 12 -8.23 -3.05 -26.46
CA TYR A 12 -7.16 -2.19 -25.99
C TYR A 12 -6.90 -1.04 -26.96
N ASP A 13 -6.70 -1.35 -28.25
CA ASP A 13 -6.39 -0.36 -29.28
C ASP A 13 -7.53 0.67 -29.47
N LYS A 14 -8.77 0.24 -29.34
CA LYS A 14 -9.95 1.11 -29.41
C LYS A 14 -10.10 2.03 -28.20
N ASN A 15 -9.62 1.62 -27.03
CA ASN A 15 -9.84 2.32 -25.77
C ASN A 15 -8.60 3.00 -25.19
N LYS A 16 -7.39 2.71 -25.72
CA LYS A 16 -6.12 3.24 -25.19
C LYS A 16 -6.02 4.76 -25.21
N GLU A 17 -6.65 5.42 -26.19
CA GLU A 17 -6.62 6.87 -26.33
C GLU A 17 -7.82 7.56 -25.66
N SER A 18 -8.78 6.82 -25.13
CA SER A 18 -9.98 7.38 -24.54
C SER A 18 -10.04 7.22 -23.02
N ARG A 19 -10.76 6.22 -22.55
CA ARG A 19 -11.10 6.08 -21.14
C ARG A 19 -9.95 5.61 -20.26
N TYR A 20 -9.06 4.76 -20.78
CA TYR A 20 -7.95 4.19 -20.02
C TYR A 20 -6.73 5.12 -19.98
N ALA A 21 -6.50 5.91 -21.04
CA ALA A 21 -5.42 6.90 -21.08
C ALA A 21 -5.53 7.93 -19.93
N LYS A 22 -6.74 8.25 -19.48
CA LYS A 22 -6.96 9.13 -18.33
C LYS A 22 -6.33 8.59 -17.04
N TYR A 23 -6.39 7.28 -16.82
CA TYR A 23 -5.91 6.64 -15.59
C TYR A 23 -4.44 6.22 -15.64
N ASP A 24 -3.80 6.36 -16.82
CA ASP A 24 -2.37 6.12 -16.99
C ASP A 24 -1.55 7.21 -16.28
N TRP A 25 -0.44 6.84 -15.66
CA TRP A 25 0.44 7.78 -14.97
C TRP A 25 1.00 8.89 -15.87
N ARG A 26 1.03 8.69 -17.19
CA ARG A 26 1.47 9.64 -18.23
C ARG A 26 0.38 10.59 -18.69
N SER A 27 -0.84 10.46 -18.20
CA SER A 27 -1.96 11.30 -18.58
C SER A 27 -1.64 12.78 -18.39
N LYS A 28 -1.89 13.59 -19.42
CA LYS A 28 -1.71 15.04 -19.36
C LYS A 28 -2.86 15.72 -18.62
N ASP A 29 -4.07 15.19 -18.77
CA ASP A 29 -5.29 15.76 -18.18
C ASP A 29 -5.48 15.31 -16.72
N TRP A 30 -4.81 14.23 -16.34
CA TRP A 30 -4.86 13.67 -15.00
C TRP A 30 -3.47 13.19 -14.55
N PRO A 31 -2.56 14.14 -14.24
CA PRO A 31 -1.14 13.86 -13.99
C PRO A 31 -0.94 12.81 -12.89
N GLY A 32 -0.09 11.81 -13.18
CA GLY A 32 0.14 10.67 -12.30
C GLY A 32 -0.96 9.62 -12.32
N GLY A 33 -2.03 9.82 -13.12
CA GLY A 33 -3.10 8.87 -13.34
C GLY A 33 -3.81 8.41 -12.07
N PHE A 34 -4.35 7.19 -12.09
CA PHE A 34 -5.09 6.62 -10.95
C PHE A 34 -4.23 6.56 -9.67
N GLY A 35 -2.95 6.18 -9.80
CA GLY A 35 -2.05 6.09 -8.65
C GLY A 35 -2.00 7.39 -7.86
N GLN A 36 -1.58 8.47 -8.49
CA GLN A 36 -1.40 9.75 -7.80
C GLN A 36 -2.74 10.41 -7.45
N GLN A 37 -3.71 10.38 -8.35
CA GLN A 37 -4.97 11.11 -8.17
C GLN A 37 -5.92 10.43 -7.19
N VAL A 38 -6.00 9.11 -7.18
CA VAL A 38 -6.89 8.35 -6.31
C VAL A 38 -6.14 7.78 -5.10
N LEU A 39 -5.08 7.02 -5.35
CA LEU A 39 -4.36 6.33 -4.27
C LEU A 39 -3.44 7.26 -3.47
N GLY A 40 -3.01 8.38 -4.04
CA GLY A 40 -2.17 9.39 -3.40
C GLY A 40 -0.75 9.45 -3.93
N ASP A 41 -0.23 8.35 -4.43
CA ASP A 41 1.06 8.33 -5.14
C ASP A 41 1.08 7.22 -6.19
N THR A 42 2.07 7.29 -7.08
CA THR A 42 2.37 6.26 -8.07
C THR A 42 3.79 5.75 -7.84
N TRP A 43 4.01 4.48 -8.15
CA TRP A 43 5.35 3.92 -8.02
C TRP A 43 6.35 4.65 -8.92
N ILE A 44 7.48 5.04 -8.35
CA ILE A 44 8.54 5.76 -9.05
C ILE A 44 9.85 4.96 -9.01
N SER A 45 10.24 4.52 -7.83
CA SER A 45 11.51 3.85 -7.60
C SER A 45 11.53 3.06 -6.30
N HIS A 46 12.44 2.11 -6.24
CA HIS A 46 12.87 1.54 -4.97
C HIS A 46 13.62 2.60 -4.14
N HIS A 47 13.30 2.71 -2.87
CA HIS A 47 14.04 3.51 -1.90
C HIS A 47 15.01 2.64 -1.08
N GLY A 48 14.56 1.44 -0.70
CA GLY A 48 15.42 0.36 -0.24
C GLY A 48 16.11 -0.36 -1.41
N ASN A 49 17.06 -1.22 -1.11
CA ASN A 49 17.70 -2.09 -2.11
C ASN A 49 16.89 -3.37 -2.27
N HIS A 50 16.18 -3.50 -3.37
CA HIS A 50 15.34 -4.66 -3.69
C HIS A 50 16.09 -5.99 -3.49
N GLY A 51 15.46 -6.92 -2.77
CA GLY A 51 16.03 -8.24 -2.48
C GLY A 51 17.23 -8.27 -1.51
N LYS A 52 17.56 -7.11 -0.88
CA LYS A 52 18.67 -6.98 0.07
C LYS A 52 18.31 -6.27 1.36
N GLU A 53 17.35 -5.36 1.31
CA GLU A 53 16.89 -4.54 2.42
C GLU A 53 15.40 -4.74 2.60
N SER A 54 14.98 -5.18 3.76
CA SER A 54 13.59 -5.39 4.12
C SER A 54 12.99 -4.14 4.76
N THR A 55 11.69 -4.18 5.02
CA THR A 55 10.95 -3.07 5.61
C THR A 55 10.38 -3.40 6.98
N ARG A 56 10.58 -2.52 7.93
CA ARG A 56 9.83 -2.48 9.19
C ARG A 56 8.84 -1.33 9.16
N GLY A 57 7.59 -1.63 9.46
CA GLY A 57 6.56 -0.62 9.65
C GLY A 57 6.69 0.05 11.01
N VAL A 58 6.81 1.39 11.00
CA VAL A 58 6.85 2.22 12.20
C VAL A 58 5.56 3.01 12.28
N ILE A 59 4.75 2.77 13.30
CA ILE A 59 3.48 3.46 13.50
C ILE A 59 3.75 4.96 13.71
N ASN A 60 3.00 5.79 12.99
CA ASN A 60 3.01 7.23 13.21
C ASN A 60 2.33 7.56 14.53
N GLU A 61 3.08 8.06 15.51
CA GLU A 61 2.59 8.40 16.84
C GLU A 61 1.38 9.35 16.84
N ALA A 62 1.34 10.29 15.87
CA ALA A 62 0.19 11.19 15.72
C ALA A 62 -1.10 10.46 15.31
N MET A 63 -0.98 9.25 14.77
CA MET A 63 -2.10 8.46 14.24
C MET A 63 -2.34 7.15 15.01
N LYS A 64 -1.59 6.89 16.08
CA LYS A 64 -1.61 5.61 16.82
C LYS A 64 -3.00 5.16 17.33
N ASN A 65 -3.90 6.10 17.55
CA ASN A 65 -5.28 5.81 17.98
C ASN A 65 -6.25 5.65 16.79
N HIS A 66 -5.76 5.61 15.55
CA HIS A 66 -6.64 5.41 14.40
C HIS A 66 -7.16 3.96 14.38
N PRO A 67 -8.47 3.72 14.10
CA PRO A 67 -9.08 2.38 14.18
C PRO A 67 -8.34 1.31 13.36
N ILE A 68 -7.77 1.67 12.22
CA ILE A 68 -6.98 0.72 11.39
C ILE A 68 -5.78 0.15 12.16
N LEU A 69 -5.24 0.90 13.13
CA LEU A 69 -4.08 0.50 13.91
C LEU A 69 -4.42 -0.26 15.20
N GLU A 70 -5.69 -0.53 15.45
CA GLU A 70 -6.11 -1.26 16.64
C GLU A 70 -5.53 -2.68 16.67
N GLY A 71 -4.72 -2.96 17.70
CA GLY A 71 -4.02 -4.23 17.88
C GLY A 71 -2.96 -4.54 16.82
N VAL A 72 -2.62 -3.58 15.96
CA VAL A 72 -1.52 -3.73 14.99
C VAL A 72 -0.20 -3.59 15.72
N ASP A 73 0.63 -4.61 15.60
CA ASP A 73 1.96 -4.68 16.18
C ASP A 73 2.94 -5.31 15.20
N ASP A 74 4.23 -5.03 15.35
CA ASP A 74 5.33 -5.62 14.59
C ASP A 74 5.09 -5.87 13.09
N ILE A 75 4.83 -4.82 12.35
CA ILE A 75 4.77 -4.89 10.88
C ILE A 75 6.19 -5.08 10.34
N TRP A 76 6.41 -6.20 9.66
CA TRP A 76 7.66 -6.45 8.93
C TRP A 76 7.38 -7.22 7.65
N GLY A 77 8.15 -6.99 6.61
CA GLY A 77 8.07 -7.72 5.35
C GLY A 77 9.35 -7.65 4.55
N GLN A 78 9.50 -8.60 3.64
CA GLN A 78 10.68 -8.72 2.79
C GLN A 78 10.69 -7.71 1.63
N THR A 79 9.55 -7.08 1.34
CA THR A 79 9.47 -5.98 0.36
C THR A 79 10.30 -4.80 0.82
N ASP A 80 11.06 -4.21 -0.07
CA ASP A 80 11.81 -2.99 0.19
C ASP A 80 10.91 -1.75 0.22
N VAL A 81 11.37 -0.71 0.90
CA VAL A 81 10.66 0.59 0.96
C VAL A 81 10.66 1.25 -0.41
N TYR A 82 9.52 1.77 -0.83
CA TYR A 82 9.39 2.53 -2.07
C TYR A 82 9.51 4.04 -1.85
N GLY A 83 9.95 4.76 -2.89
CA GLY A 83 9.98 6.21 -2.90
C GLY A 83 8.57 6.78 -3.06
N ILE A 84 8.06 7.41 -2.00
CA ILE A 84 6.74 8.04 -1.94
C ILE A 84 6.94 9.53 -1.72
N VAL A 85 6.65 10.35 -2.74
CA VAL A 85 7.04 11.77 -2.74
C VAL A 85 5.93 12.75 -3.19
N HIS A 86 4.78 12.23 -3.66
CA HIS A 86 3.70 13.08 -4.21
C HIS A 86 2.46 13.12 -3.32
N LEU A 87 2.52 12.61 -2.10
CA LEU A 87 1.35 12.63 -1.21
C LEU A 87 0.90 14.07 -0.99
N SER A 88 -0.39 14.31 -1.19
CA SER A 88 -1.02 15.61 -0.92
C SER A 88 -1.11 15.89 0.57
N ALA A 89 -1.25 17.16 0.93
CA ALA A 89 -1.28 17.60 2.33
C ALA A 89 -2.48 17.07 3.13
N ASP A 90 -3.56 16.64 2.46
CA ASP A 90 -4.74 16.02 3.06
C ASP A 90 -4.55 14.52 3.38
N THR A 91 -3.46 13.94 2.90
CA THR A 91 -3.13 12.52 3.14
C THR A 91 -2.62 12.31 4.57
N LYS A 92 -3.16 11.31 5.25
CA LYS A 92 -2.76 10.94 6.62
C LYS A 92 -1.92 9.68 6.58
N VAL A 93 -0.64 9.78 6.88
CA VAL A 93 0.27 8.63 6.97
C VAL A 93 0.04 7.92 8.31
N LEU A 94 -0.31 6.63 8.23
CA LEU A 94 -0.53 5.77 9.41
C LEU A 94 0.75 5.06 9.84
N VAL A 95 1.56 4.61 8.87
CA VAL A 95 2.78 3.84 9.10
C VAL A 95 3.87 4.35 8.18
N TYR A 96 5.07 4.50 8.72
CA TYR A 96 6.29 4.78 7.96
C TYR A 96 7.08 3.50 7.70
N GLY A 97 7.78 3.44 6.58
CA GLY A 97 8.67 2.34 6.20
C GLY A 97 10.10 2.64 6.63
N GLN A 98 10.59 1.87 7.59
CA GLN A 98 11.99 1.87 7.99
C GLN A 98 12.76 0.82 7.20
N VAL A 99 13.81 1.24 6.51
CA VAL A 99 14.71 0.34 5.77
C VAL A 99 15.62 -0.38 6.74
N LEU A 100 15.67 -1.72 6.67
CA LEU A 100 16.58 -2.55 7.44
C LEU A 100 17.82 -2.95 6.60
N GLU A 101 18.95 -3.21 7.26
CA GLU A 101 20.23 -3.56 6.62
C GLU A 101 20.22 -4.92 5.91
N GLY A 102 19.17 -5.74 6.10
CA GLY A 102 19.06 -7.08 5.56
C GLY A 102 17.62 -7.56 5.45
N MET A 103 17.45 -8.87 5.28
CA MET A 103 16.19 -9.54 4.96
C MET A 103 15.57 -10.28 6.15
N LYS A 104 15.96 -9.93 7.37
CA LYS A 104 15.42 -10.53 8.61
C LYS A 104 14.77 -9.47 9.47
N ALA A 105 13.69 -9.84 10.15
CA ALA A 105 12.99 -8.96 11.09
C ALA A 105 13.89 -8.44 12.24
N THR A 106 14.99 -9.12 12.54
CA THR A 106 15.96 -8.76 13.58
C THR A 106 17.09 -7.85 13.10
N ASP A 107 17.14 -7.55 11.79
CA ASP A 107 18.19 -6.70 11.23
C ASP A 107 18.01 -5.25 11.69
N LYS A 108 19.12 -4.53 11.77
CA LYS A 108 19.14 -3.16 12.26
C LYS A 108 18.62 -2.19 11.20
N PRO A 109 18.05 -1.05 11.60
CA PRO A 109 17.75 0.03 10.68
C PRO A 109 19.00 0.57 10.00
N VAL A 110 18.91 0.82 8.70
CA VAL A 110 19.93 1.55 7.94
C VAL A 110 20.06 2.97 8.52
N VAL A 111 21.27 3.40 8.79
CA VAL A 111 21.54 4.75 9.32
C VAL A 111 21.59 5.78 8.17
N GLY A 112 21.00 6.95 8.40
CA GLY A 112 21.09 8.11 7.52
C GLY A 112 19.93 8.23 6.54
N LYS A 113 20.18 8.76 5.33
CA LYS A 113 19.19 9.30 4.39
C LYS A 113 18.04 8.35 4.01
N LYS A 114 18.20 7.04 4.13
CA LYS A 114 17.12 6.09 3.84
C LYS A 114 16.02 6.09 4.92
N ASN A 115 16.37 6.50 6.14
CA ASN A 115 15.46 6.54 7.27
C ASN A 115 15.30 7.94 7.87
N GLU A 116 15.93 8.96 7.27
CA GLU A 116 15.88 10.34 7.75
C GLU A 116 15.57 11.32 6.61
N PRO A 117 14.27 11.56 6.30
CA PRO A 117 13.07 10.97 6.90
C PRO A 117 12.73 9.59 6.36
N MET A 118 12.00 8.77 7.15
CA MET A 118 11.40 7.54 6.65
C MET A 118 10.32 7.84 5.61
N MET A 119 10.17 6.96 4.60
CA MET A 119 9.12 7.07 3.60
C MET A 119 7.76 6.62 4.15
N PRO A 120 6.64 7.20 3.68
CA PRO A 120 5.31 6.66 3.93
C PRO A 120 5.20 5.20 3.45
N LEU A 121 4.61 4.33 4.28
CA LEU A 121 4.37 2.92 3.97
C LEU A 121 2.88 2.63 3.82
N VAL A 122 2.08 3.16 4.75
CA VAL A 122 0.62 3.04 4.76
C VAL A 122 0.00 4.40 5.00
N TRP A 123 -0.97 4.78 4.17
CA TRP A 123 -1.67 6.05 4.31
C TRP A 123 -3.15 5.93 3.95
N ILE A 124 -3.91 6.91 4.42
CA ILE A 124 -5.33 7.08 4.10
C ILE A 124 -5.60 8.48 3.56
N ARG A 125 -6.60 8.58 2.73
CA ARG A 125 -7.16 9.84 2.25
C ARG A 125 -8.61 9.68 1.84
N ASP A 126 -9.30 10.79 1.67
CA ASP A 126 -10.59 10.82 1.01
C ASP A 126 -10.41 11.16 -0.47
N TYR A 127 -11.20 10.50 -1.31
CA TYR A 127 -11.27 10.78 -2.74
C TYR A 127 -12.71 11.07 -3.14
N ILE A 128 -12.93 12.24 -3.72
CA ILE A 128 -14.24 12.61 -4.28
C ILE A 128 -14.24 12.26 -5.76
N GLY A 129 -15.01 11.24 -6.13
CA GLY A 129 -15.16 10.79 -7.51
C GLY A 129 -16.05 11.71 -8.36
N GLU A 130 -16.20 11.38 -9.63
CA GLU A 130 -17.02 12.16 -10.60
C GLU A 130 -18.49 12.30 -10.20
N THR A 131 -19.00 11.39 -9.38
CA THR A 131 -20.37 11.42 -8.85
C THR A 131 -20.55 12.34 -7.64
N GLY A 132 -19.49 13.00 -7.18
CA GLY A 132 -19.48 13.81 -5.96
C GLY A 132 -19.48 13.01 -4.65
N LYS A 133 -19.42 11.67 -4.72
CA LYS A 133 -19.32 10.84 -3.51
C LYS A 133 -17.89 10.78 -3.01
N SER A 134 -17.73 10.96 -1.71
CA SER A 134 -16.45 10.70 -1.04
C SER A 134 -16.26 9.20 -0.85
N ASN A 135 -15.05 8.75 -1.12
CA ASN A 135 -14.61 7.38 -0.95
C ASN A 135 -13.41 7.37 -0.01
N ARG A 136 -13.39 6.43 0.90
CA ARG A 136 -12.26 6.20 1.79
C ARG A 136 -11.20 5.40 1.03
N ILE A 137 -10.02 5.94 0.92
CA ILE A 137 -8.88 5.29 0.29
C ILE A 137 -7.89 4.90 1.37
N ILE A 138 -7.42 3.67 1.30
CA ILE A 138 -6.22 3.21 2.00
C ILE A 138 -5.25 2.66 0.97
N CYS A 139 -3.99 2.98 1.14
CA CYS A 139 -2.93 2.47 0.29
C CYS A 139 -1.75 1.99 1.14
N THR A 140 -1.13 0.93 0.70
CA THR A 140 0.13 0.42 1.26
C THR A 140 1.07 0.04 0.12
N THR A 141 2.36 0.28 0.31
CA THR A 141 3.42 -0.19 -0.60
C THR A 141 3.97 -1.57 -0.23
N MET A 142 3.57 -2.10 0.92
CA MET A 142 3.86 -3.45 1.38
C MET A 142 2.65 -4.35 1.10
N GLY A 143 2.85 -5.54 0.56
CA GLY A 143 1.74 -6.45 0.27
C GLY A 143 2.09 -7.57 -0.71
N ALA A 144 3.38 -7.86 -0.93
CA ALA A 144 3.80 -9.09 -1.59
C ALA A 144 3.33 -10.30 -0.79
N SER A 145 3.20 -11.47 -1.45
CA SER A 145 2.72 -12.67 -0.76
C SER A 145 3.53 -13.00 0.49
N VAL A 146 4.86 -12.84 0.45
CA VAL A 146 5.73 -13.07 1.61
C VAL A 146 5.53 -12.05 2.75
N ASP A 147 5.12 -10.81 2.45
CA ASP A 147 4.86 -9.81 3.48
C ASP A 147 3.63 -10.17 4.34
N LEU A 148 2.68 -10.93 3.76
CA LEU A 148 1.50 -11.41 4.49
C LEU A 148 1.82 -12.46 5.56
N GLU A 149 3.08 -12.90 5.67
CA GLU A 149 3.55 -13.68 6.82
C GLU A 149 3.55 -12.85 8.11
N SER A 150 3.66 -11.53 8.02
CA SER A 150 3.51 -10.62 9.15
C SER A 150 2.06 -10.57 9.66
N GLU A 151 1.83 -10.99 10.90
CA GLU A 151 0.51 -10.87 11.54
C GLU A 151 0.06 -9.41 11.63
N GLY A 152 0.98 -8.51 12.00
CA GLY A 152 0.69 -7.08 12.08
C GLY A 152 0.20 -6.51 10.75
N LEU A 153 0.78 -6.92 9.62
CA LEU A 153 0.31 -6.49 8.31
C LEU A 153 -1.08 -7.09 7.98
N ARG A 154 -1.31 -8.37 8.25
CA ARG A 154 -2.64 -8.97 8.04
C ARG A 154 -3.71 -8.26 8.85
N ARG A 155 -3.42 -7.96 10.12
CA ARG A 155 -4.33 -7.23 11.01
C ARG A 155 -4.64 -5.84 10.49
N LEU A 156 -3.62 -5.10 10.06
CA LEU A 156 -3.80 -3.80 9.42
C LEU A 156 -4.73 -3.90 8.20
N LEU A 157 -4.55 -4.88 7.34
CA LEU A 157 -5.37 -5.07 6.15
C LEU A 157 -6.82 -5.43 6.49
N VAL A 158 -7.04 -6.33 7.48
CA VAL A 158 -8.39 -6.68 7.96
C VAL A 158 -9.08 -5.44 8.55
N ASN A 159 -8.40 -4.71 9.44
CA ASN A 159 -8.93 -3.48 10.00
C ASN A 159 -9.25 -2.44 8.91
N SER A 160 -8.43 -2.38 7.86
CA SER A 160 -8.63 -1.49 6.71
C SER A 160 -9.92 -1.81 5.95
N CYS A 161 -10.24 -3.09 5.80
CA CYS A 161 -11.51 -3.52 5.20
C CYS A 161 -12.71 -3.07 6.04
N TYR A 162 -12.68 -3.27 7.35
CA TYR A 162 -13.73 -2.77 8.25
C TYR A 162 -13.86 -1.25 8.17
N TRP A 163 -12.74 -0.53 8.22
CA TRP A 163 -12.74 0.93 8.13
C TRP A 163 -13.30 1.41 6.78
N GLY A 164 -12.87 0.81 5.67
CA GLY A 164 -13.36 1.16 4.33
C GLY A 164 -14.87 0.97 4.16
N LEU A 165 -15.45 0.01 4.87
CA LEU A 165 -16.89 -0.28 4.89
C LEU A 165 -17.67 0.57 5.92
N GLY A 166 -17.03 1.42 6.71
CA GLY A 166 -17.68 2.20 7.76
C GLY A 166 -18.03 1.38 9.00
N LEU A 167 -17.32 0.28 9.24
CA LEU A 167 -17.55 -0.66 10.33
C LEU A 167 -16.50 -0.52 11.45
N GLU A 168 -15.94 0.66 11.65
CA GLU A 168 -14.85 0.92 12.62
C GLU A 168 -15.18 0.45 14.03
N LYS A 169 -16.44 0.57 14.43
CA LYS A 169 -16.90 0.17 15.77
C LYS A 169 -16.81 -1.34 16.02
N GLN A 170 -16.64 -2.12 14.95
CA GLN A 170 -16.50 -3.56 15.05
C GLN A 170 -15.02 -4.00 15.08
N ILE A 171 -14.08 -3.08 14.85
CA ILE A 171 -12.66 -3.38 14.90
C ILE A 171 -12.26 -3.70 16.34
N THR A 172 -11.56 -4.80 16.54
CA THR A 172 -10.98 -5.19 17.82
C THR A 172 -9.59 -5.78 17.64
N ALA A 173 -8.74 -5.59 18.62
CA ALA A 173 -7.40 -6.20 18.65
C ALA A 173 -7.42 -7.74 18.65
N LYS A 174 -8.61 -8.37 18.86
CA LYS A 174 -8.77 -9.83 18.96
C LYS A 174 -9.34 -10.46 17.70
N HIS A 175 -9.57 -9.70 16.63
CA HIS A 175 -10.00 -10.31 15.37
C HIS A 175 -9.01 -11.39 14.93
N ASN A 176 -9.55 -12.52 14.51
CA ASN A 176 -8.72 -13.56 13.89
C ASN A 176 -8.21 -13.06 12.54
N VAL A 177 -6.91 -13.11 12.36
CA VAL A 177 -6.21 -12.76 11.13
C VAL A 177 -5.30 -13.89 10.65
N ASP A 178 -5.58 -15.12 11.13
CA ASP A 178 -4.87 -16.32 10.71
C ASP A 178 -5.12 -16.64 9.24
N TYR A 179 -4.26 -17.46 8.67
CA TYR A 179 -4.46 -17.97 7.32
C TYR A 179 -5.65 -18.89 7.24
N VAL A 180 -6.34 -18.85 6.12
CA VAL A 180 -7.38 -19.83 5.79
C VAL A 180 -6.72 -20.97 5.00
N GLY A 181 -6.37 -22.04 5.68
CA GLY A 181 -5.65 -23.18 5.11
C GLY A 181 -4.13 -23.01 5.11
N GLU A 182 -3.45 -23.83 4.31
CA GLU A 182 -1.99 -23.80 4.20
C GLU A 182 -1.53 -22.59 3.39
N TYR A 183 -0.60 -21.81 3.94
CA TYR A 183 -0.03 -20.64 3.27
C TYR A 183 1.43 -20.90 2.93
N LYS A 184 1.76 -20.92 1.64
CA LYS A 184 3.12 -21.15 1.12
C LYS A 184 3.50 -20.06 0.12
N PRO A 185 3.81 -18.84 0.60
CA PRO A 185 4.18 -17.78 -0.30
C PRO A 185 5.53 -18.04 -0.96
N THR A 186 5.68 -17.55 -2.18
CA THR A 186 6.97 -17.50 -2.88
C THR A 186 7.50 -16.08 -2.87
N PHE A 187 8.80 -15.94 -2.75
CA PHE A 187 9.44 -14.64 -2.92
C PHE A 187 9.21 -14.13 -4.34
N PHE A 188 8.95 -12.84 -4.46
CA PHE A 188 8.88 -12.17 -5.75
C PHE A 188 10.31 -11.87 -6.23
N GLY A 189 10.64 -12.20 -7.45
CA GLY A 189 11.95 -11.97 -8.05
C GLY A 189 11.84 -11.36 -9.41
#